data_17c690622321236d4eb7fdea143489aa
#
_entry.id   17c690622321236d4eb7fdea143489aa
#
_cell.length_a   1.000
_cell.length_b   1.000
_cell.length_c   1.000
_cell.angle_alpha   90.00
_cell.angle_beta   90.00
_cell.angle_gamma   90.00
#
_symmetry.space_group_name_H-M   'P 1'
#
loop_
_entity.id
_entity.type
_entity.pdbx_description
1 polymer ?
#
loop_
_entity_poly.entity_id
_entity_poly.type
_entity_poly.pdbx_seq_one_letter_code
_entity_poly.pdbx_strand_id
1 'polypeptide(L)'
;PEEAGISSAFLKSKIDSLAILGLDSGAYPGCQVLIARKGKVILHQCYGYISFDKKEVLTKEHLYDFASVTKVSGPLPVLMKLTGEGRFDLTKKMSDYLPLFRNCNKENILVRDILAHQAQLPAIIPFWNSRLARNRKLREQVFTDHPTAPDAVRVSSGLWMDRQYVDTMYQEIRRIPLLKNKKYTYTCMGFTLWPLVIQNITGQPYETYLKNNIYRPLGAFTMTYNPYKYFPVSRMVPTEVDDYFRKETLRGFVHDEGAAMLGGISGNAGLFGTANDLAKLWQMYLQKGFYGGVRFFPEEIAKGYNTVQFPENGNRRALGFDKPLLDNATQPASEAYPCKSASPASFGHSGYTGTFVWADPDKEFL
;
A
#
# COMPACT_ATOMS: atom_id res chain seq x y z
N PRO A 1 -16.20 -21.71 -9.75
CA PRO A 1 -15.98 -20.95 -11.01
C PRO A 1 -17.19 -21.00 -11.93
N GLU A 2 -17.83 -22.14 -12.12
CA GLU A 2 -18.95 -22.33 -13.06
C GLU A 2 -20.15 -21.44 -12.72
N GLU A 3 -20.51 -21.31 -11.46
CA GLU A 3 -21.57 -20.40 -10.99
C GLU A 3 -21.25 -18.92 -11.27
N ALA A 4 -19.96 -18.59 -11.38
CA ALA A 4 -19.49 -17.28 -11.76
C ALA A 4 -19.33 -17.12 -13.29
N GLY A 5 -19.68 -18.15 -14.08
CA GLY A 5 -19.60 -18.16 -15.54
C GLY A 5 -18.17 -18.33 -16.07
N ILE A 6 -17.29 -19.02 -15.34
CA ILE A 6 -15.91 -19.34 -15.73
C ILE A 6 -15.67 -20.83 -15.56
N SER A 7 -15.07 -21.46 -16.57
CA SER A 7 -14.66 -22.87 -16.46
C SER A 7 -13.51 -23.01 -15.45
N SER A 8 -13.69 -23.84 -14.43
CA SER A 8 -12.65 -24.12 -13.43
C SER A 8 -11.41 -24.76 -14.06
N ALA A 9 -11.58 -25.69 -14.99
CA ALA A 9 -10.47 -26.34 -15.68
C ALA A 9 -9.66 -25.33 -16.50
N PHE A 10 -10.32 -24.44 -17.25
CA PHE A 10 -9.66 -23.39 -18.03
C PHE A 10 -8.92 -22.41 -17.14
N LEU A 11 -9.60 -21.88 -16.10
CA LEU A 11 -9.01 -20.92 -15.16
C LEU A 11 -7.77 -21.50 -14.49
N LYS A 12 -7.91 -22.71 -13.93
CA LYS A 12 -6.81 -23.39 -13.25
C LYS A 12 -5.63 -23.61 -14.20
N SER A 13 -5.86 -24.16 -15.40
CA SER A 13 -4.81 -24.43 -16.39
C SER A 13 -4.04 -23.15 -16.77
N LYS A 14 -4.74 -22.02 -16.95
CA LYS A 14 -4.10 -20.74 -17.30
C LYS A 14 -3.28 -20.16 -16.15
N ILE A 15 -3.81 -20.18 -14.94
CA ILE A 15 -3.10 -19.66 -13.76
C ILE A 15 -1.92 -20.56 -13.40
N ASP A 16 -2.09 -21.88 -13.41
CA ASP A 16 -0.98 -22.85 -13.20
C ASP A 16 0.17 -22.58 -14.19
N SER A 17 -0.15 -22.47 -15.48
CA SER A 17 0.85 -22.21 -16.52
C SER A 17 1.64 -20.92 -16.29
N LEU A 18 0.97 -19.82 -15.94
CA LEU A 18 1.62 -18.53 -15.68
C LEU A 18 2.46 -18.56 -14.38
N ALA A 19 1.92 -19.17 -13.33
CA ALA A 19 2.62 -19.27 -12.07
C ALA A 19 3.88 -20.15 -12.17
N ILE A 20 3.79 -21.28 -12.85
CA ILE A 20 4.93 -22.18 -13.09
C ILE A 20 5.98 -21.50 -13.97
N LEU A 21 5.57 -20.79 -15.01
CA LEU A 21 6.50 -20.02 -15.86
C LEU A 21 7.32 -19.02 -15.03
N GLY A 22 6.68 -18.32 -14.09
CA GLY A 22 7.38 -17.38 -13.18
C GLY A 22 8.35 -18.08 -12.24
N LEU A 23 7.99 -19.25 -11.71
CA LEU A 23 8.88 -20.07 -10.86
C LEU A 23 10.08 -20.59 -11.66
N ASP A 24 9.84 -21.15 -12.85
CA ASP A 24 10.86 -21.76 -13.70
C ASP A 24 11.86 -20.71 -14.25
N SER A 25 11.38 -19.50 -14.52
CA SER A 25 12.22 -18.37 -14.90
C SER A 25 12.99 -17.73 -13.74
N GLY A 26 12.74 -18.14 -12.49
CA GLY A 26 13.36 -17.57 -11.30
C GLY A 26 12.88 -16.15 -10.97
N ALA A 27 11.71 -15.74 -11.50
CA ALA A 27 11.15 -14.42 -11.23
C ALA A 27 10.74 -14.26 -9.75
N TYR A 28 10.33 -15.33 -9.11
CA TYR A 28 9.98 -15.39 -7.67
C TYR A 28 10.11 -16.82 -7.16
N PRO A 29 10.34 -17.03 -5.85
CA PRO A 29 10.42 -18.38 -5.26
C PRO A 29 9.05 -19.03 -5.09
N GLY A 30 8.00 -18.23 -4.99
CA GLY A 30 6.61 -18.65 -4.87
C GLY A 30 5.65 -17.49 -4.99
N CYS A 31 4.39 -17.79 -5.29
CA CYS A 31 3.33 -16.80 -5.36
C CYS A 31 2.00 -17.35 -4.84
N GLN A 32 1.16 -16.44 -4.37
CA GLN A 32 -0.22 -16.71 -3.98
C GLN A 32 -1.15 -15.93 -4.93
N VAL A 33 -2.11 -16.62 -5.52
CA VAL A 33 -3.09 -16.04 -6.44
C VAL A 33 -4.49 -16.27 -5.85
N LEU A 34 -5.23 -15.17 -5.65
CA LEU A 34 -6.64 -15.21 -5.30
C LEU A 34 -7.42 -14.46 -6.38
N ILE A 35 -8.47 -15.10 -6.88
CA ILE A 35 -9.40 -14.53 -7.87
C ILE A 35 -10.81 -14.67 -7.34
N ALA A 36 -11.56 -13.56 -7.36
CA ALA A 36 -12.99 -13.58 -7.02
C ALA A 36 -13.81 -12.98 -8.16
N ARG A 37 -15.02 -13.47 -8.32
CA ARG A 37 -16.01 -12.93 -9.26
C ARG A 37 -17.40 -13.03 -8.68
N LYS A 38 -18.24 -12.01 -8.86
CA LYS A 38 -19.61 -11.95 -8.31
C LYS A 38 -19.66 -12.23 -6.81
N GLY A 39 -18.67 -11.71 -6.07
CA GLY A 39 -18.57 -11.90 -4.62
C GLY A 39 -18.13 -13.29 -4.16
N LYS A 40 -17.76 -14.19 -5.06
CA LYS A 40 -17.31 -15.55 -4.76
C LYS A 40 -15.84 -15.73 -5.11
N VAL A 41 -15.04 -16.30 -4.21
CA VAL A 41 -13.68 -16.74 -4.52
C VAL A 41 -13.76 -17.93 -5.46
N ILE A 42 -13.23 -17.77 -6.68
CA ILE A 42 -13.27 -18.80 -7.74
C ILE A 42 -11.91 -19.49 -7.90
N LEU A 43 -10.84 -18.91 -7.38
CA LEU A 43 -9.52 -19.53 -7.27
C LEU A 43 -8.78 -18.94 -6.07
N HIS A 44 -8.12 -19.77 -5.29
CA HIS A 44 -7.17 -19.38 -4.26
C HIS A 44 -6.08 -20.44 -4.16
N GLN A 45 -4.94 -20.19 -4.79
CA GLN A 45 -3.88 -21.16 -4.98
C GLN A 45 -2.52 -20.57 -4.56
N CYS A 46 -1.67 -21.43 -4.00
CA CYS A 46 -0.27 -21.14 -3.70
C CYS A 46 0.63 -21.99 -4.59
N TYR A 47 1.75 -21.43 -5.03
CA TYR A 47 2.75 -22.08 -5.86
C TYR A 47 4.14 -21.86 -5.28
N GLY A 48 4.97 -22.90 -5.27
CA GLY A 48 6.36 -22.81 -4.85
C GLY A 48 6.58 -22.66 -3.35
N TYR A 49 7.59 -21.88 -3.00
CA TYR A 49 8.15 -21.77 -1.65
C TYR A 49 8.21 -20.32 -1.19
N ILE A 50 8.46 -20.09 0.11
CA ILE A 50 8.59 -18.73 0.66
C ILE A 50 9.92 -18.06 0.27
N SER A 51 10.93 -18.86 -0.15
CA SER A 51 12.27 -18.39 -0.52
C SER A 51 12.91 -19.33 -1.52
N PHE A 52 13.98 -18.89 -2.20
CA PHE A 52 14.70 -19.66 -3.22
C PHE A 52 15.46 -20.86 -2.68
N ASP A 53 15.69 -20.96 -1.36
CA ASP A 53 16.28 -22.14 -0.72
C ASP A 53 15.34 -23.36 -0.67
N LYS A 54 14.08 -23.18 -1.00
CA LYS A 54 13.02 -24.20 -1.14
C LYS A 54 12.79 -25.05 0.12
N LYS A 55 13.05 -24.52 1.31
CA LYS A 55 12.89 -25.27 2.57
C LYS A 55 11.46 -25.23 3.11
N GLU A 56 10.73 -24.14 2.88
CA GLU A 56 9.39 -23.92 3.42
C GLU A 56 8.40 -23.67 2.30
N VAL A 57 7.36 -24.54 2.20
CA VAL A 57 6.33 -24.44 1.17
C VAL A 57 5.42 -23.26 1.47
N LEU A 58 5.09 -22.49 0.44
CA LEU A 58 4.16 -21.39 0.54
C LEU A 58 2.73 -21.87 0.79
N THR A 59 2.05 -21.25 1.77
CA THR A 59 0.66 -21.57 2.12
C THR A 59 -0.21 -20.31 2.10
N LYS A 60 -1.54 -20.49 2.14
CA LYS A 60 -2.53 -19.41 2.16
C LYS A 60 -2.47 -18.56 3.45
N GLU A 61 -1.81 -19.08 4.47
CA GLU A 61 -1.69 -18.45 5.79
C GLU A 61 -0.52 -17.48 5.89
N HIS A 62 0.36 -17.46 4.90
CA HIS A 62 1.52 -16.58 4.90
C HIS A 62 1.10 -15.11 4.67
N LEU A 63 1.77 -14.22 5.42
CA LEU A 63 1.62 -12.78 5.33
C LEU A 63 2.70 -12.18 4.44
N TYR A 64 2.28 -11.25 3.59
CA TYR A 64 3.15 -10.52 2.67
C TYR A 64 3.27 -9.06 3.09
N ASP A 65 4.43 -8.46 2.88
CA ASP A 65 4.58 -7.01 2.85
C ASP A 65 3.87 -6.47 1.59
N PHE A 66 2.84 -5.70 1.76
CA PHE A 66 2.05 -5.16 0.65
C PHE A 66 2.70 -3.98 -0.05
N ALA A 67 3.81 -3.47 0.46
CA ALA A 67 4.49 -2.30 -0.08
C ALA A 67 3.47 -1.19 -0.43
N SER A 68 3.47 -0.67 -1.67
CA SER A 68 2.58 0.43 -2.07
C SER A 68 1.09 0.09 -2.13
N VAL A 69 0.69 -1.20 -2.12
CA VAL A 69 -0.73 -1.57 -1.92
C VAL A 69 -1.23 -1.08 -0.55
N THR A 70 -0.33 -0.79 0.39
CA THR A 70 -0.63 -0.09 1.66
C THR A 70 -1.38 1.21 1.43
N LYS A 71 -1.02 2.01 0.41
CA LYS A 71 -1.65 3.32 0.13
C LYS A 71 -3.16 3.22 0.00
N VAL A 72 -3.61 2.19 -0.69
CA VAL A 72 -5.03 1.96 -1.01
C VAL A 72 -5.71 0.97 -0.07
N SER A 73 -4.95 0.28 0.77
CA SER A 73 -5.50 -0.69 1.72
C SER A 73 -5.37 -0.26 3.19
N GLY A 74 -4.50 0.71 3.48
CA GLY A 74 -4.28 1.31 4.79
C GLY A 74 -5.04 2.63 4.96
N PRO A 75 -4.46 3.79 4.58
CA PRO A 75 -5.08 5.08 4.84
C PRO A 75 -6.34 5.33 4.00
N LEU A 76 -6.39 4.88 2.74
CA LEU A 76 -7.47 5.24 1.83
C LEU A 76 -8.87 4.87 2.33
N PRO A 77 -9.16 3.64 2.82
CA PRO A 77 -10.50 3.31 3.28
C PRO A 77 -10.93 4.15 4.50
N VAL A 78 -9.97 4.58 5.33
CA VAL A 78 -10.23 5.50 6.45
C VAL A 78 -10.58 6.88 5.93
N LEU A 79 -9.82 7.42 4.96
CA LEU A 79 -10.10 8.74 4.37
C LEU A 79 -11.47 8.74 3.67
N MET A 80 -11.83 7.67 2.95
CA MET A 80 -13.15 7.53 2.33
C MET A 80 -14.27 7.52 3.39
N LYS A 81 -14.08 6.81 4.50
CA LYS A 81 -15.01 6.83 5.62
C LYS A 81 -15.15 8.22 6.23
N LEU A 82 -14.04 8.87 6.53
CA LEU A 82 -14.05 10.24 7.09
C LEU A 82 -14.65 11.27 6.12
N THR A 83 -14.50 11.08 4.80
CA THR A 83 -15.18 11.90 3.79
C THR A 83 -16.69 11.70 3.85
N GLY A 84 -17.16 10.46 3.93
CA GLY A 84 -18.58 10.13 4.07
C GLY A 84 -19.19 10.66 5.38
N GLU A 85 -18.39 10.81 6.43
CA GLU A 85 -18.78 11.42 7.71
C GLU A 85 -18.70 12.96 7.71
N GLY A 86 -18.26 13.59 6.60
CA GLY A 86 -18.06 15.05 6.52
C GLY A 86 -16.87 15.58 7.34
N ARG A 87 -15.98 14.71 7.79
CA ARG A 87 -14.80 15.05 8.61
C ARG A 87 -13.53 15.24 7.80
N PHE A 88 -13.51 14.80 6.54
CA PHE A 88 -12.41 14.98 5.60
C PHE A 88 -12.97 15.50 4.28
N ASP A 89 -12.47 16.65 3.82
CA ASP A 89 -12.92 17.37 2.64
C ASP A 89 -11.79 17.44 1.61
N LEU A 90 -12.01 16.88 0.44
CA LEU A 90 -11.04 16.80 -0.66
C LEU A 90 -10.63 18.17 -1.23
N THR A 91 -11.43 19.19 -1.00
CA THR A 91 -11.17 20.58 -1.46
C THR A 91 -10.29 21.38 -0.51
N LYS A 92 -10.06 20.87 0.68
CA LYS A 92 -9.22 21.49 1.70
C LYS A 92 -7.73 21.34 1.39
N LYS A 93 -6.94 22.21 2.02
CA LYS A 93 -5.48 22.16 1.99
C LYS A 93 -4.96 21.10 2.99
N MET A 94 -3.80 20.54 2.68
CA MET A 94 -3.12 19.64 3.63
C MET A 94 -2.79 20.35 4.95
N SER A 95 -2.49 21.65 4.90
CA SER A 95 -2.23 22.52 6.08
C SER A 95 -3.44 22.71 7.00
N ASP A 96 -4.66 22.47 6.51
CA ASP A 96 -5.88 22.52 7.34
C ASP A 96 -5.94 21.31 8.29
N TYR A 97 -5.43 20.16 7.85
CA TYR A 97 -5.39 18.91 8.61
C TYR A 97 -4.05 18.66 9.32
N LEU A 98 -2.95 19.18 8.75
CA LEU A 98 -1.61 18.95 9.26
C LEU A 98 -0.89 20.29 9.45
N PRO A 99 -0.84 20.82 10.70
CA PRO A 99 -0.19 22.11 11.02
C PRO A 99 1.28 22.18 10.58
N LEU A 100 1.96 21.03 10.42
CA LEU A 100 3.32 20.93 9.89
C LEU A 100 3.51 21.70 8.58
N PHE A 101 2.46 21.80 7.74
CA PHE A 101 2.54 22.45 6.41
C PHE A 101 2.15 23.93 6.43
N ARG A 102 1.83 24.52 7.56
CA ARG A 102 1.61 25.96 7.68
C ARG A 102 2.92 26.73 7.55
N ASN A 103 2.86 27.89 6.95
CA ASN A 103 4.01 28.79 6.75
C ASN A 103 5.20 28.10 6.02
N CYS A 104 4.92 27.33 4.98
CA CYS A 104 5.93 26.73 4.12
C CYS A 104 5.44 26.63 2.67
N ASN A 105 6.31 26.21 1.76
CA ASN A 105 5.98 26.07 0.32
C ASN A 105 4.87 25.04 0.00
N LYS A 106 4.43 24.27 1.00
CA LYS A 106 3.38 23.24 0.86
C LYS A 106 2.04 23.65 1.44
N GLU A 107 1.93 24.85 2.00
CA GLU A 107 0.73 25.31 2.69
C GLU A 107 -0.55 25.21 1.82
N ASN A 108 -0.43 25.49 0.54
CA ASN A 108 -1.56 25.56 -0.39
C ASN A 108 -1.81 24.25 -1.17
N ILE A 109 -1.12 23.14 -0.85
CA ILE A 109 -1.34 21.86 -1.50
C ILE A 109 -2.71 21.31 -1.09
N LEU A 110 -3.55 21.01 -2.07
CA LEU A 110 -4.85 20.37 -1.83
C LEU A 110 -4.67 18.88 -1.52
N VAL A 111 -5.47 18.35 -0.61
CA VAL A 111 -5.41 16.92 -0.25
C VAL A 111 -5.74 16.02 -1.44
N ARG A 112 -6.66 16.44 -2.34
CA ARG A 112 -6.97 15.70 -3.56
C ARG A 112 -5.78 15.61 -4.52
N ASP A 113 -4.95 16.65 -4.60
CA ASP A 113 -3.76 16.66 -5.46
C ASP A 113 -2.72 15.63 -4.96
N ILE A 114 -2.59 15.47 -3.64
CA ILE A 114 -1.72 14.44 -3.04
C ILE A 114 -2.25 13.05 -3.38
N LEU A 115 -3.55 12.81 -3.19
CA LEU A 115 -4.18 11.51 -3.47
C LEU A 115 -4.07 11.11 -4.95
N ALA A 116 -4.11 12.08 -5.87
CA ALA A 116 -3.96 11.85 -7.31
C ALA A 116 -2.50 11.95 -7.81
N HIS A 117 -1.51 12.06 -6.93
CA HIS A 117 -0.10 12.23 -7.31
C HIS A 117 0.17 13.44 -8.24
N GLN A 118 -0.56 14.55 -8.01
CA GLN A 118 -0.49 15.79 -8.78
C GLN A 118 0.03 16.99 -7.96
N ALA A 119 0.60 16.74 -6.78
CA ALA A 119 0.91 17.76 -5.77
C ALA A 119 2.33 18.38 -5.91
N GLN A 120 3.04 18.19 -7.01
CA GLN A 120 4.42 18.65 -7.21
C GLN A 120 5.41 18.13 -6.15
N LEU A 121 5.08 17.03 -5.48
CA LEU A 121 5.94 16.41 -4.49
C LEU A 121 6.96 15.49 -5.18
N PRO A 122 8.24 15.47 -4.75
CA PRO A 122 9.21 14.51 -5.23
C PRO A 122 8.75 13.06 -5.01
N ALA A 123 9.24 12.15 -5.84
CA ALA A 123 8.85 10.73 -5.78
C ALA A 123 9.20 10.09 -4.43
N ILE A 124 10.42 10.31 -3.95
CA ILE A 124 10.95 9.72 -2.72
C ILE A 124 11.94 10.66 -2.04
N ILE A 125 12.09 10.53 -0.73
CA ILE A 125 13.19 11.10 0.05
C ILE A 125 13.96 9.92 0.65
N PRO A 126 15.23 9.71 0.30
CA PRO A 126 16.02 8.61 0.86
C PRO A 126 16.54 9.00 2.25
N PHE A 127 15.66 9.03 3.25
CA PHE A 127 15.96 9.47 4.62
C PHE A 127 17.17 8.75 5.24
N TRP A 128 17.32 7.45 4.98
CA TRP A 128 18.43 6.64 5.51
C TRP A 128 19.78 7.10 4.97
N ASN A 129 19.85 7.55 3.72
CA ASN A 129 21.10 7.92 3.05
C ASN A 129 21.79 9.12 3.73
N SER A 130 21.02 10.12 4.15
CA SER A 130 21.55 11.28 4.88
C SER A 130 22.05 10.95 6.30
N ARG A 131 21.77 9.73 6.79
CA ARG A 131 22.19 9.19 8.10
C ARG A 131 23.40 8.26 7.98
N LEU A 132 24.02 8.17 6.82
CA LEU A 132 25.29 7.47 6.65
C LEU A 132 26.47 8.36 7.05
N ALA A 133 27.48 7.77 7.62
CA ALA A 133 28.79 8.38 7.76
C ALA A 133 29.51 8.45 6.39
N ARG A 134 30.61 9.20 6.30
CA ARG A 134 31.39 9.34 5.04
C ARG A 134 31.85 8.02 4.43
N ASN A 135 32.09 7.00 5.26
CA ASN A 135 32.45 5.63 4.86
C ASN A 135 31.24 4.74 4.49
N ARG A 136 30.05 5.32 4.36
CA ARG A 136 28.76 4.64 4.10
C ARG A 136 28.31 3.68 5.23
N LYS A 137 28.90 3.72 6.40
CA LYS A 137 28.38 3.04 7.58
C LYS A 137 27.26 3.85 8.21
N LEU A 138 26.34 3.17 8.90
CA LEU A 138 25.30 3.84 9.70
C LEU A 138 25.96 4.67 10.81
N ARG A 139 25.41 5.86 11.08
CA ARG A 139 25.90 6.71 12.18
C ARG A 139 25.43 6.11 13.51
N GLU A 140 26.36 5.78 14.38
CA GLU A 140 26.07 5.21 15.71
C GLU A 140 25.24 6.15 16.60
N GLN A 141 25.30 7.46 16.36
CA GLN A 141 24.44 8.44 17.07
C GLN A 141 22.98 8.38 16.60
N VAL A 142 22.69 7.72 15.46
CA VAL A 142 21.34 7.61 14.89
C VAL A 142 20.79 6.20 15.03
N PHE A 143 21.65 5.22 14.74
CA PHE A 143 21.29 3.80 14.70
C PHE A 143 22.13 2.99 15.67
N THR A 144 21.48 2.06 16.36
CA THR A 144 22.10 1.14 17.32
C THR A 144 21.57 -0.29 17.12
N ASP A 145 22.27 -1.27 17.63
CA ASP A 145 21.87 -2.68 17.61
C ASP A 145 20.94 -3.07 18.77
N HIS A 146 20.66 -2.13 19.65
CA HIS A 146 19.76 -2.29 20.81
C HIS A 146 18.98 -0.98 21.05
N PRO A 147 17.83 -1.02 21.75
CA PRO A 147 17.09 0.19 22.09
C PRO A 147 17.86 1.03 23.11
N THR A 148 18.09 2.31 22.79
CA THR A 148 18.77 3.27 23.69
C THR A 148 17.81 3.99 24.62
N ALA A 149 16.51 3.93 24.33
CA ALA A 149 15.44 4.49 25.14
C ALA A 149 14.16 3.64 25.00
N PRO A 150 13.19 3.75 25.92
CA PRO A 150 11.94 2.98 25.87
C PRO A 150 11.10 3.25 24.60
N ASP A 151 11.23 4.43 24.01
CA ASP A 151 10.53 4.86 22.80
C ASP A 151 11.38 4.78 21.52
N ALA A 152 12.58 4.17 21.60
CA ALA A 152 13.43 3.97 20.43
C ALA A 152 12.68 3.23 19.31
N VAL A 153 12.88 3.65 18.08
CA VAL A 153 12.21 3.12 16.90
C VAL A 153 12.89 1.84 16.44
N ARG A 154 12.15 0.74 16.43
CA ARG A 154 12.65 -0.52 15.87
C ARG A 154 12.52 -0.50 14.35
N VAL A 155 13.66 -0.42 13.66
CA VAL A 155 13.76 -0.32 12.19
C VAL A 155 13.77 -1.69 11.53
N SER A 156 14.39 -2.68 12.20
CA SER A 156 14.42 -4.08 11.78
C SER A 156 14.63 -5.03 12.96
N SER A 157 14.96 -6.29 12.70
CA SER A 157 15.17 -7.27 13.78
C SER A 157 16.35 -6.89 14.67
N GLY A 158 17.43 -6.38 14.07
CA GLY A 158 18.69 -6.01 14.73
C GLY A 158 19.05 -4.53 14.63
N LEU A 159 18.12 -3.64 14.21
CA LEU A 159 18.43 -2.22 14.05
C LEU A 159 17.39 -1.35 14.72
N TRP A 160 17.87 -0.38 15.51
CA TRP A 160 17.08 0.59 16.23
C TRP A 160 17.51 2.00 15.86
N MET A 161 16.62 2.98 16.02
CA MET A 161 16.88 4.39 15.74
C MET A 161 16.35 5.25 16.89
N ASP A 162 17.07 6.32 17.20
CA ASP A 162 16.60 7.33 18.16
C ASP A 162 15.31 7.99 17.64
N ARG A 163 14.30 8.06 18.52
CA ARG A 163 12.96 8.58 18.21
C ARG A 163 12.95 10.02 17.68
N GLN A 164 13.89 10.88 18.12
CA GLN A 164 13.99 12.28 17.66
C GLN A 164 14.19 12.41 16.16
N TYR A 165 14.73 11.38 15.47
CA TYR A 165 14.93 11.40 14.02
C TYR A 165 13.63 11.27 13.23
N VAL A 166 12.56 10.78 13.81
CA VAL A 166 11.23 10.79 13.18
C VAL A 166 10.74 12.22 12.96
N ASP A 167 10.91 13.09 13.96
CA ASP A 167 10.56 14.52 13.83
C ASP A 167 11.45 15.21 12.79
N THR A 168 12.74 14.84 12.75
CA THR A 168 13.66 15.31 11.71
C THR A 168 13.18 14.92 10.32
N MET A 169 12.71 13.69 10.10
CA MET A 169 12.15 13.24 8.81
C MET A 169 10.94 14.09 8.40
N TYR A 170 10.01 14.38 9.32
CA TYR A 170 8.87 15.26 9.03
C TYR A 170 9.30 16.68 8.70
N GLN A 171 10.32 17.23 9.37
CA GLN A 171 10.89 18.54 9.02
C GLN A 171 11.60 18.52 7.65
N GLU A 172 12.23 17.43 7.26
CA GLU A 172 12.77 17.27 5.90
C GLU A 172 11.66 17.29 4.85
N ILE A 173 10.56 16.57 5.07
CA ILE A 173 9.38 16.63 4.20
C ILE A 173 8.85 18.06 4.09
N ARG A 174 8.81 18.80 5.19
CA ARG A 174 8.37 20.20 5.23
C ARG A 174 9.26 21.11 4.38
N ARG A 175 10.58 20.89 4.40
CA ARG A 175 11.58 21.77 3.79
C ARG A 175 11.87 21.47 2.32
N ILE A 176 11.64 20.24 1.86
CA ILE A 176 12.00 19.83 0.50
C ILE A 176 11.30 20.74 -0.54
N PRO A 177 11.99 21.19 -1.60
CA PRO A 177 11.39 21.99 -2.66
C PRO A 177 10.28 21.23 -3.39
N LEU A 178 9.27 21.94 -3.87
CA LEU A 178 8.32 21.42 -4.82
C LEU A 178 8.94 21.29 -6.22
N LEU A 179 8.46 20.33 -7.00
CA LEU A 179 8.83 20.20 -8.40
C LEU A 179 8.33 21.42 -9.19
N LYS A 180 9.06 21.84 -10.22
CA LYS A 180 8.73 23.03 -11.01
C LYS A 180 7.37 22.94 -11.71
N ASN A 181 7.06 21.75 -12.26
CA ASN A 181 5.86 21.54 -13.05
C ASN A 181 4.81 20.76 -12.24
N LYS A 182 3.56 21.25 -12.29
CA LYS A 182 2.39 20.55 -11.72
C LYS A 182 1.91 19.48 -12.71
N LYS A 183 2.60 18.35 -12.74
CA LYS A 183 2.25 17.17 -13.56
C LYS A 183 2.19 15.91 -12.70
N TYR A 184 1.63 14.85 -13.24
CA TYR A 184 1.66 13.55 -12.60
C TYR A 184 3.09 13.17 -12.21
N THR A 185 3.28 12.92 -10.94
CA THR A 185 4.53 12.37 -10.38
C THR A 185 4.17 11.44 -9.24
N TYR A 186 4.33 10.13 -9.46
CA TYR A 186 4.10 9.17 -8.39
C TYR A 186 4.97 9.49 -7.18
N THR A 187 4.37 9.65 -6.01
CA THR A 187 5.09 10.02 -4.80
C THR A 187 4.69 9.16 -3.61
N CYS A 188 5.68 8.62 -2.89
CA CYS A 188 5.48 7.99 -1.59
C CYS A 188 5.33 9.03 -0.47
N MET A 189 6.07 10.16 -0.59
CA MET A 189 6.17 11.19 0.43
C MET A 189 4.81 11.75 0.88
N GLY A 190 3.90 12.06 -0.06
CA GLY A 190 2.58 12.57 0.28
C GLY A 190 1.75 11.56 1.07
N PHE A 191 1.87 10.28 0.72
CA PHE A 191 1.13 9.21 1.40
C PHE A 191 1.68 8.89 2.80
N THR A 192 2.96 9.08 3.04
CA THR A 192 3.59 8.93 4.36
C THR A 192 2.88 9.73 5.46
N LEU A 193 2.24 10.83 5.10
CA LEU A 193 1.63 11.76 6.06
C LEU A 193 0.19 11.42 6.45
N TRP A 194 -0.51 10.54 5.74
CA TRP A 194 -1.91 10.23 6.03
C TRP A 194 -2.16 9.67 7.45
N PRO A 195 -1.28 8.85 8.04
CA PRO A 195 -1.42 8.46 9.44
C PRO A 195 -1.55 9.65 10.40
N LEU A 196 -0.73 10.68 10.22
CA LEU A 196 -0.80 11.90 11.05
C LEU A 196 -2.09 12.68 10.83
N VAL A 197 -2.53 12.82 9.56
CA VAL A 197 -3.81 13.47 9.24
C VAL A 197 -4.97 12.74 9.89
N ILE A 198 -5.04 11.42 9.73
CA ILE A 198 -6.10 10.59 10.33
C ILE A 198 -6.09 10.72 11.86
N GLN A 199 -4.90 10.69 12.46
CA GLN A 199 -4.74 10.84 13.90
C GLN A 199 -5.21 12.21 14.40
N ASN A 200 -4.89 13.30 13.68
CA ASN A 200 -5.36 14.65 14.01
C ASN A 200 -6.89 14.78 13.88
N ILE A 201 -7.51 14.17 12.86
CA ILE A 201 -8.96 14.22 12.68
C ILE A 201 -9.68 13.38 13.72
N THR A 202 -9.15 12.20 14.04
CA THR A 202 -9.87 11.21 14.87
C THR A 202 -9.56 11.32 16.35
N GLY A 203 -8.42 11.90 16.73
CA GLY A 203 -7.90 11.91 18.10
C GLY A 203 -7.40 10.54 18.57
N GLN A 204 -7.26 9.55 17.67
CA GLN A 204 -6.84 8.18 17.99
C GLN A 204 -5.57 7.80 17.22
N PRO A 205 -4.72 6.90 17.73
CA PRO A 205 -3.63 6.33 16.95
C PRO A 205 -4.17 5.72 15.65
N TYR A 206 -3.51 6.04 14.53
CA TYR A 206 -3.96 5.65 13.19
C TYR A 206 -4.24 4.15 13.05
N GLU A 207 -3.31 3.30 13.46
CA GLU A 207 -3.44 1.84 13.36
C GLU A 207 -4.61 1.29 14.21
N THR A 208 -4.88 1.91 15.35
CA THR A 208 -6.02 1.56 16.21
C THR A 208 -7.34 1.91 15.55
N TYR A 209 -7.43 3.12 14.97
CA TYR A 209 -8.62 3.55 14.26
C TYR A 209 -8.89 2.68 13.03
N LEU A 210 -7.87 2.42 12.21
CA LEU A 210 -7.94 1.57 11.02
C LEU A 210 -8.40 0.15 11.39
N LYS A 211 -7.78 -0.46 12.38
CA LYS A 211 -8.12 -1.81 12.85
C LYS A 211 -9.57 -1.90 13.33
N ASN A 212 -10.02 -0.95 14.14
CA ASN A 212 -11.34 -1.02 14.77
C ASN A 212 -12.48 -0.65 13.81
N ASN A 213 -12.25 0.31 12.89
CA ASN A 213 -13.30 0.86 12.03
C ASN A 213 -13.32 0.24 10.63
N ILE A 214 -12.24 -0.43 10.20
CA ILE A 214 -12.14 -1.04 8.86
C ILE A 214 -11.91 -2.55 8.98
N TYR A 215 -10.76 -3.00 9.52
CA TYR A 215 -10.37 -4.41 9.41
C TYR A 215 -11.21 -5.36 10.24
N ARG A 216 -11.53 -5.01 11.50
CA ARG A 216 -12.39 -5.84 12.36
C ARG A 216 -13.80 -6.03 11.80
N PRO A 217 -14.52 -4.96 11.37
CA PRO A 217 -15.83 -5.13 10.73
C PRO A 217 -15.79 -5.89 9.40
N LEU A 218 -14.67 -5.86 8.67
CA LEU A 218 -14.44 -6.68 7.47
C LEU A 218 -14.14 -8.15 7.78
N GLY A 219 -13.79 -8.49 9.02
CA GLY A 219 -13.23 -9.80 9.35
C GLY A 219 -11.84 -10.04 8.75
N ALA A 220 -11.07 -8.96 8.50
CA ALA A 220 -9.73 -8.99 7.91
C ALA A 220 -8.66 -8.97 9.01
N PHE A 221 -8.58 -10.05 9.79
CA PHE A 221 -7.80 -10.10 11.03
C PHE A 221 -6.29 -10.23 10.86
N THR A 222 -5.81 -10.60 9.67
CA THR A 222 -4.38 -10.68 9.38
C THR A 222 -3.79 -9.36 8.89
N MET A 223 -4.64 -8.39 8.50
CA MET A 223 -4.18 -7.09 8.04
C MET A 223 -3.68 -6.24 9.20
N THR A 224 -2.38 -5.96 9.22
CA THR A 224 -1.74 -5.22 10.32
C THR A 224 -0.43 -4.59 9.89
N TYR A 225 -0.02 -3.55 10.60
CA TYR A 225 1.35 -3.06 10.63
C TYR A 225 2.15 -3.87 11.65
N ASN A 226 3.48 -3.94 11.45
CA ASN A 226 4.39 -4.63 12.38
C ASN A 226 3.88 -6.05 12.76
N PRO A 227 3.67 -6.96 11.79
CA PRO A 227 3.03 -8.24 12.03
C PRO A 227 3.79 -9.12 13.05
N TYR A 228 5.10 -8.92 13.23
CA TYR A 228 5.92 -9.62 14.22
C TYR A 228 5.43 -9.45 15.67
N LYS A 229 4.60 -8.42 15.94
CA LYS A 229 3.97 -8.20 17.26
C LYS A 229 2.78 -9.14 17.52
N TYR A 230 2.21 -9.73 16.48
CA TYR A 230 0.94 -10.44 16.55
C TYR A 230 0.99 -11.88 16.03
N PHE A 231 1.96 -12.17 15.16
CA PHE A 231 2.09 -13.46 14.49
C PHE A 231 3.51 -13.99 14.59
N PRO A 232 3.69 -15.31 14.63
CA PRO A 232 5.03 -15.92 14.60
C PRO A 232 5.71 -15.58 13.26
N VAL A 233 7.03 -15.38 13.31
CA VAL A 233 7.85 -15.00 12.14
C VAL A 233 7.74 -16.04 11.01
N SER A 234 7.51 -17.32 11.33
CA SER A 234 7.29 -18.40 10.36
C SER A 234 6.12 -18.11 9.42
N ARG A 235 5.13 -17.32 9.83
CA ARG A 235 4.01 -16.93 8.96
C ARG A 235 4.31 -15.81 7.97
N MET A 236 5.49 -15.21 8.01
CA MET A 236 5.83 -14.06 7.18
C MET A 236 6.73 -14.50 6.03
N VAL A 237 6.40 -14.11 4.81
CA VAL A 237 7.27 -14.32 3.66
C VAL A 237 8.47 -13.38 3.76
N PRO A 238 9.71 -13.84 3.57
CA PRO A 238 10.86 -12.95 3.42
C PRO A 238 10.66 -12.02 2.23
N THR A 239 10.98 -10.72 2.39
CA THR A 239 10.74 -9.72 1.36
C THR A 239 11.95 -9.48 0.49
N GLU A 240 13.13 -9.28 1.12
CA GLU A 240 14.40 -9.12 0.42
C GLU A 240 15.59 -9.40 1.35
N VAL A 241 16.77 -9.55 0.76
CA VAL A 241 18.05 -9.47 1.48
C VAL A 241 18.51 -8.01 1.38
N ASP A 242 18.34 -7.25 2.45
CA ASP A 242 18.79 -5.85 2.53
C ASP A 242 20.31 -5.82 2.83
N ASP A 243 21.11 -5.66 1.80
CA ASP A 243 22.58 -5.66 1.88
C ASP A 243 23.19 -4.25 1.98
N TYR A 244 22.38 -3.19 1.97
CA TYR A 244 22.86 -1.80 1.95
C TYR A 244 22.48 -1.00 3.19
N PHE A 245 21.30 -1.22 3.79
CA PHE A 245 20.82 -0.44 4.95
C PHE A 245 20.77 -1.28 6.25
N ARG A 246 19.91 -2.30 6.32
CA ARG A 246 19.66 -3.08 7.55
C ARG A 246 20.54 -4.31 7.70
N LYS A 247 21.20 -4.76 6.61
CA LYS A 247 22.15 -5.86 6.58
C LYS A 247 21.57 -7.19 7.06
N GLU A 248 20.30 -7.45 6.72
CA GLU A 248 19.59 -8.67 7.07
C GLU A 248 18.56 -9.07 6.02
N THR A 249 18.08 -10.32 6.08
CA THR A 249 16.91 -10.75 5.34
C THR A 249 15.66 -10.21 6.05
N LEU A 250 14.91 -9.34 5.39
CA LEU A 250 13.71 -8.73 5.94
C LEU A 250 12.57 -9.74 6.00
N ARG A 251 12.11 -10.05 7.19
CA ARG A 251 10.99 -10.95 7.45
C ARG A 251 10.10 -10.37 8.55
N GLY A 252 8.90 -9.90 8.18
CA GLY A 252 7.98 -9.24 9.10
C GLY A 252 8.28 -7.79 9.44
N PHE A 253 9.33 -7.23 8.86
CA PHE A 253 9.64 -5.80 8.87
C PHE A 253 9.41 -5.22 7.49
N VAL A 254 8.89 -3.98 7.44
CA VAL A 254 8.56 -3.32 6.19
C VAL A 254 9.79 -3.14 5.29
N HIS A 255 9.62 -3.42 4.00
CA HIS A 255 10.66 -3.24 2.99
C HIS A 255 11.08 -1.77 2.85
N ASP A 256 10.11 -0.84 2.71
CA ASP A 256 10.36 0.60 2.55
C ASP A 256 11.16 1.16 3.73
N GLU A 257 12.35 1.70 3.45
CA GLU A 257 13.28 2.18 4.48
C GLU A 257 12.73 3.38 5.24
N GLY A 258 12.04 4.28 4.53
CA GLY A 258 11.39 5.44 5.14
C GLY A 258 10.29 5.03 6.10
N ALA A 259 9.44 4.07 5.70
CA ALA A 259 8.42 3.52 6.57
C ALA A 259 9.04 2.76 7.77
N ALA A 260 10.13 2.03 7.57
CA ALA A 260 10.86 1.36 8.67
C ALA A 260 11.39 2.37 9.69
N MET A 261 11.99 3.48 9.24
CA MET A 261 12.44 4.57 10.11
C MET A 261 11.29 5.30 10.81
N LEU A 262 10.06 5.19 10.32
CA LEU A 262 8.84 5.65 11.00
C LEU A 262 8.25 4.59 11.94
N GLY A 263 8.99 3.53 12.25
CA GLY A 263 8.55 2.43 13.13
C GLY A 263 7.63 1.42 12.45
N GLY A 264 7.69 1.31 11.12
CA GLY A 264 6.93 0.36 10.33
C GLY A 264 5.48 0.78 10.06
N ILE A 265 5.04 1.96 10.54
CA ILE A 265 3.66 2.46 10.37
C ILE A 265 3.68 3.70 9.49
N SER A 266 3.33 3.53 8.22
CA SER A 266 3.29 4.63 7.27
C SER A 266 2.10 4.50 6.31
N GLY A 267 1.67 5.59 5.71
CA GLY A 267 0.57 5.56 4.75
C GLY A 267 1.00 5.11 3.35
N ASN A 268 2.30 5.07 3.06
CA ASN A 268 2.83 4.65 1.76
C ASN A 268 3.20 3.17 1.70
N ALA A 269 3.58 2.56 2.82
CA ALA A 269 4.03 1.18 2.95
C ALA A 269 3.92 0.70 4.42
N GLY A 270 4.13 -0.59 4.68
CA GLY A 270 4.21 -1.17 6.01
C GLY A 270 3.00 -2.01 6.43
N LEU A 271 1.97 -2.09 5.59
CA LEU A 271 0.85 -2.99 5.82
C LEU A 271 1.21 -4.41 5.35
N PHE A 272 0.88 -5.38 6.19
CA PHE A 272 0.99 -6.81 5.91
C PHE A 272 -0.38 -7.48 5.98
N GLY A 273 -0.49 -8.64 5.34
CA GLY A 273 -1.69 -9.47 5.41
C GLY A 273 -1.65 -10.67 4.47
N THR A 274 -2.70 -11.46 4.49
CA THR A 274 -2.93 -12.56 3.55
C THR A 274 -3.73 -12.06 2.34
N ALA A 275 -3.65 -12.79 1.21
CA ALA A 275 -4.45 -12.47 0.02
C ALA A 275 -5.96 -12.52 0.31
N ASN A 276 -6.42 -13.43 1.18
CA ASN A 276 -7.83 -13.56 1.54
C ASN A 276 -8.36 -12.31 2.28
N ASP A 277 -7.61 -11.78 3.23
CA ASP A 277 -8.06 -10.60 3.97
C ASP A 277 -7.96 -9.32 3.14
N LEU A 278 -6.95 -9.24 2.25
CA LEU A 278 -6.88 -8.18 1.24
C LEU A 278 -8.12 -8.24 0.31
N ALA A 279 -8.52 -9.43 -0.14
CA ALA A 279 -9.67 -9.59 -1.01
C ALA A 279 -10.99 -9.15 -0.35
N LYS A 280 -11.18 -9.33 0.96
CA LYS A 280 -12.36 -8.80 1.68
C LYS A 280 -12.46 -7.28 1.59
N LEU A 281 -11.32 -6.58 1.81
CA LEU A 281 -11.27 -5.13 1.67
C LEU A 281 -11.59 -4.69 0.24
N TRP A 282 -11.03 -5.37 -0.76
CA TRP A 282 -11.25 -5.03 -2.16
C TRP A 282 -12.65 -5.39 -2.65
N GLN A 283 -13.26 -6.44 -2.10
CA GLN A 283 -14.67 -6.75 -2.32
C GLN A 283 -15.58 -5.64 -1.74
N MET A 284 -15.23 -5.06 -0.59
CA MET A 284 -15.93 -3.90 -0.04
C MET A 284 -15.86 -2.69 -1.00
N TYR A 285 -14.72 -2.45 -1.66
CA TYR A 285 -14.61 -1.42 -2.69
C TYR A 285 -15.48 -1.72 -3.92
N LEU A 286 -15.47 -2.97 -4.42
CA LEU A 286 -16.34 -3.42 -5.52
C LEU A 286 -17.82 -3.21 -5.19
N GLN A 287 -18.20 -3.43 -3.93
CA GLN A 287 -19.55 -3.22 -3.41
C GLN A 287 -19.77 -1.78 -2.95
N LYS A 288 -18.93 -0.85 -3.44
CA LYS A 288 -19.09 0.60 -3.22
C LYS A 288 -19.27 0.98 -1.75
N GLY A 289 -18.43 0.41 -0.88
CA GLY A 289 -18.39 0.69 0.55
C GLY A 289 -19.33 -0.15 1.40
N PHE A 290 -19.84 -1.27 0.90
CA PHE A 290 -20.66 -2.22 1.65
C PHE A 290 -20.00 -3.60 1.67
N TYR A 291 -19.98 -4.27 2.84
CA TYR A 291 -19.51 -5.64 2.96
C TYR A 291 -20.05 -6.28 4.26
N GLY A 292 -20.45 -7.55 4.18
CA GLY A 292 -20.85 -8.33 5.36
C GLY A 292 -21.98 -7.71 6.20
N GLY A 293 -22.91 -6.97 5.56
CA GLY A 293 -23.99 -6.27 6.27
C GLY A 293 -23.60 -4.89 6.81
N VAL A 294 -22.34 -4.46 6.63
CA VAL A 294 -21.83 -3.18 7.15
C VAL A 294 -21.62 -2.18 6.01
N ARG A 295 -22.10 -0.94 6.18
CA ARG A 295 -21.82 0.21 5.32
C ARG A 295 -20.63 0.98 5.92
N PHE A 296 -19.48 0.99 5.21
CA PHE A 296 -18.27 1.70 5.63
C PHE A 296 -18.28 3.17 5.22
N PHE A 297 -18.80 3.46 4.03
CA PHE A 297 -18.99 4.80 3.48
C PHE A 297 -20.08 4.78 2.39
N PRO A 298 -20.69 5.94 2.08
CA PRO A 298 -21.70 6.07 1.02
C PRO A 298 -21.19 5.70 -0.38
N GLU A 299 -22.08 5.25 -1.27
CA GLU A 299 -21.73 4.84 -2.63
C GLU A 299 -21.14 5.99 -3.46
N GLU A 300 -21.63 7.20 -3.28
CA GLU A 300 -21.13 8.40 -3.96
C GLU A 300 -19.66 8.68 -3.61
N ILE A 301 -19.22 8.37 -2.39
CA ILE A 301 -17.83 8.47 -2.00
C ILE A 301 -16.98 7.47 -2.78
N ALA A 302 -17.44 6.22 -2.89
CA ALA A 302 -16.74 5.21 -3.70
C ALA A 302 -16.58 5.67 -5.16
N LYS A 303 -17.65 6.20 -5.76
CA LYS A 303 -17.64 6.73 -7.14
C LYS A 303 -16.66 7.91 -7.27
N GLY A 304 -16.73 8.88 -6.36
CA GLY A 304 -15.86 10.06 -6.38
C GLY A 304 -14.39 9.69 -6.28
N TYR A 305 -14.05 8.76 -5.37
CA TYR A 305 -12.66 8.29 -5.20
C TYR A 305 -12.16 7.43 -6.36
N ASN A 306 -13.04 6.77 -7.11
CA ASN A 306 -12.67 5.98 -8.31
C ASN A 306 -12.68 6.81 -9.62
N THR A 307 -13.03 8.09 -9.57
CA THR A 307 -13.02 8.97 -10.74
C THR A 307 -11.60 9.50 -11.02
N VAL A 308 -11.16 9.44 -12.28
CA VAL A 308 -9.90 10.05 -12.72
C VAL A 308 -9.97 11.56 -12.48
N GLN A 309 -8.92 12.14 -11.88
CA GLN A 309 -8.96 13.51 -11.37
C GLN A 309 -8.41 14.55 -12.35
N PHE A 310 -7.39 14.21 -13.14
CA PHE A 310 -6.65 15.15 -13.99
C PHE A 310 -6.36 14.53 -15.37
N PRO A 311 -7.39 14.06 -16.11
CA PRO A 311 -7.17 13.42 -17.41
C PRO A 311 -6.56 14.37 -18.45
N GLU A 312 -6.86 15.67 -18.35
CA GLU A 312 -6.32 16.73 -19.19
C GLU A 312 -4.79 16.90 -19.05
N ASN A 313 -4.22 16.43 -17.94
CA ASN A 313 -2.78 16.42 -17.68
C ASN A 313 -2.12 15.06 -18.02
N GLY A 314 -2.83 14.16 -18.70
CA GLY A 314 -2.37 12.79 -18.97
C GLY A 314 -2.28 11.92 -17.71
N ASN A 315 -2.85 12.36 -16.60
CA ASN A 315 -2.84 11.63 -15.34
C ASN A 315 -4.07 10.71 -15.24
N ARG A 316 -3.84 9.39 -15.33
CA ARG A 316 -4.90 8.39 -15.21
C ARG A 316 -5.34 8.10 -13.78
N ARG A 317 -4.65 8.63 -12.75
CA ARG A 317 -4.94 8.32 -11.36
C ARG A 317 -6.30 8.84 -10.90
N ALA A 318 -6.99 7.99 -10.15
CA ALA A 318 -8.08 8.41 -9.28
C ALA A 318 -7.52 8.83 -7.91
N LEU A 319 -8.35 9.01 -6.91
CA LEU A 319 -7.90 9.38 -5.56
C LEU A 319 -7.33 8.15 -4.84
N GLY A 320 -6.02 8.01 -4.89
CA GLY A 320 -5.26 6.87 -4.35
C GLY A 320 -5.14 5.70 -5.33
N PHE A 321 -6.19 5.35 -6.04
CA PHE A 321 -6.19 4.21 -6.95
C PHE A 321 -5.42 4.46 -8.25
N ASP A 322 -4.76 3.40 -8.74
CA ASP A 322 -4.32 3.32 -10.13
C ASP A 322 -5.49 2.93 -11.02
N LYS A 323 -5.46 3.38 -12.27
CA LYS A 323 -6.50 3.15 -13.28
C LYS A 323 -5.86 2.61 -14.57
N PRO A 324 -6.64 2.02 -15.47
CA PRO A 324 -6.16 1.73 -16.82
C PRO A 324 -5.60 2.97 -17.51
N LEU A 325 -4.78 2.78 -18.52
CA LEU A 325 -4.37 3.88 -19.40
C LEU A 325 -5.60 4.61 -19.93
N LEU A 326 -5.50 5.93 -20.14
CA LEU A 326 -6.62 6.73 -20.63
C LEU A 326 -7.10 6.27 -22.01
N ASP A 327 -6.19 5.72 -22.83
CA ASP A 327 -6.40 5.17 -24.16
C ASP A 327 -6.30 3.62 -24.20
N ASN A 328 -6.48 2.95 -23.08
CA ASN A 328 -6.22 1.52 -22.88
C ASN A 328 -6.89 0.61 -23.95
N ALA A 329 -8.10 0.97 -24.38
CA ALA A 329 -8.86 0.21 -25.36
C ALA A 329 -8.21 0.19 -26.75
N THR A 330 -7.41 1.21 -27.10
CA THR A 330 -6.72 1.34 -28.39
C THR A 330 -5.30 0.77 -28.36
N GLN A 331 -4.73 0.56 -27.17
CA GLN A 331 -3.38 0.02 -27.02
C GLN A 331 -3.29 -1.44 -27.48
N PRO A 332 -2.14 -1.88 -28.05
CA PRO A 332 -1.86 -3.30 -28.22
C PRO A 332 -1.85 -4.01 -26.85
N ALA A 333 -2.13 -5.32 -26.86
CA ALA A 333 -2.24 -6.09 -25.61
C ALA A 333 -0.96 -6.06 -24.75
N SER A 334 0.22 -5.92 -25.40
CA SER A 334 1.53 -5.81 -24.74
C SER A 334 1.78 -4.48 -24.03
N GLU A 335 1.04 -3.42 -24.39
CA GLU A 335 1.21 -2.06 -23.87
C GLU A 335 0.05 -1.63 -22.96
N ALA A 336 -1.07 -2.34 -23.05
CA ALA A 336 -2.25 -2.05 -22.23
C ALA A 336 -1.97 -2.31 -20.73
N TYR A 337 -2.47 -1.42 -19.86
CA TYR A 337 -2.31 -1.56 -18.42
C TYR A 337 -3.66 -1.44 -17.68
N PRO A 338 -3.96 -2.35 -16.74
CA PRO A 338 -3.21 -3.57 -16.35
C PRO A 338 -3.29 -4.66 -17.40
N CYS A 339 -4.31 -4.64 -18.25
CA CYS A 339 -4.50 -5.49 -19.41
C CYS A 339 -5.52 -4.84 -20.36
N LYS A 340 -5.54 -5.28 -21.63
CA LYS A 340 -6.43 -4.70 -22.66
C LYS A 340 -7.92 -4.82 -22.32
N SER A 341 -8.30 -5.88 -21.64
CA SER A 341 -9.70 -6.15 -21.27
C SER A 341 -10.17 -5.44 -20.01
N ALA A 342 -9.31 -4.71 -19.30
CA ALA A 342 -9.71 -3.95 -18.12
C ALA A 342 -10.71 -2.85 -18.50
N SER A 343 -11.83 -2.75 -17.78
CA SER A 343 -12.81 -1.69 -18.02
C SER A 343 -12.29 -0.32 -17.54
N PRO A 344 -12.76 0.80 -18.09
CA PRO A 344 -12.41 2.12 -17.57
C PRO A 344 -12.80 2.33 -16.11
N ALA A 345 -13.82 1.60 -15.62
CA ALA A 345 -14.24 1.63 -14.22
C ALA A 345 -13.30 0.86 -13.29
N SER A 346 -12.44 -0.01 -13.84
CA SER A 346 -11.53 -0.83 -13.03
C SER A 346 -10.47 0.01 -12.32
N PHE A 347 -9.95 -0.50 -11.22
CA PHE A 347 -8.98 0.19 -10.38
C PHE A 347 -8.12 -0.80 -9.59
N GLY A 348 -6.93 -0.37 -9.21
CA GLY A 348 -6.01 -1.24 -8.49
C GLY A 348 -4.81 -0.53 -7.91
N HIS A 349 -3.82 -1.30 -7.53
CA HIS A 349 -2.47 -0.84 -7.19
C HIS A 349 -1.47 -1.99 -7.22
N SER A 350 -0.22 -1.68 -7.56
CA SER A 350 0.91 -2.59 -7.44
C SER A 350 1.79 -2.25 -6.24
N GLY A 351 2.50 -3.23 -5.70
CA GLY A 351 3.50 -3.06 -4.65
C GLY A 351 4.89 -3.44 -5.15
N TYR A 352 5.91 -2.73 -4.67
CA TYR A 352 7.31 -2.95 -5.04
C TYR A 352 7.78 -4.38 -4.74
N THR A 353 7.24 -5.00 -3.71
CA THR A 353 7.52 -6.37 -3.26
C THR A 353 6.89 -7.47 -4.14
N GLY A 354 6.38 -7.12 -5.32
CA GLY A 354 5.70 -8.06 -6.23
C GLY A 354 4.21 -8.28 -5.91
N THR A 355 3.64 -7.51 -5.00
CA THR A 355 2.21 -7.56 -4.69
C THR A 355 1.40 -6.76 -5.70
N PHE A 356 0.22 -7.29 -6.04
CA PHE A 356 -0.69 -6.66 -7.00
C PHE A 356 -2.13 -6.95 -6.61
N VAL A 357 -3.00 -5.96 -6.75
CA VAL A 357 -4.44 -6.12 -6.56
C VAL A 357 -5.20 -5.23 -7.54
N TRP A 358 -6.24 -5.79 -8.16
CA TRP A 358 -7.04 -5.07 -9.14
C TRP A 358 -8.50 -5.52 -9.07
N ALA A 359 -9.43 -4.56 -9.18
CA ALA A 359 -10.86 -4.80 -9.20
C ALA A 359 -11.50 -4.17 -10.43
N ASP A 360 -12.44 -4.88 -11.05
CA ASP A 360 -13.20 -4.43 -12.20
C ASP A 360 -14.71 -4.49 -11.89
N PRO A 361 -15.34 -3.34 -11.57
CA PRO A 361 -16.76 -3.30 -11.22
C PRO A 361 -17.70 -3.74 -12.34
N ASP A 362 -17.34 -3.44 -13.62
CA ASP A 362 -18.17 -3.78 -14.76
C ASP A 362 -18.20 -5.31 -15.03
N LYS A 363 -17.18 -6.01 -14.54
CA LYS A 363 -17.04 -7.48 -14.65
C LYS A 363 -17.29 -8.20 -13.34
N GLU A 364 -17.54 -7.46 -12.26
CA GLU A 364 -17.65 -7.98 -10.90
C GLU A 364 -16.45 -8.88 -10.53
N PHE A 365 -15.23 -8.43 -10.90
CA PHE A 365 -14.01 -9.24 -10.87
C PHE A 365 -12.96 -8.63 -9.95
N LEU A 366 -12.28 -9.49 -9.18
CA LEU A 366 -11.18 -9.18 -8.30
C LEU A 366 -10.05 -10.19 -8.53
#